data_109779b416c8d65b8fe480a0b116b8dd
#
_entry.id   109779b416c8d65b8fe480a0b116b8dd
#
_cell.length_a   1.000
_cell.length_b   1.000
_cell.length_c   1.000
_cell.angle_alpha   90.00
_cell.angle_beta   90.00
_cell.angle_gamma   90.00
#
_symmetry.space_group_name_H-M   'P 1'
#
loop_
_entity.id
_entity.type
_entity.pdbx_description
1 polymer ?
#
loop_
_entity_poly.entity_id
_entity_poly.type
_entity_poly.pdbx_seq_one_letter_code
_entity_poly.pdbx_strand_id
1 'polypeptide(L)'
;MIPQPLTEQELHNLAMNIVGEDLQSQGFEFLAINSTLKKNPQFVALKDKIVYFVIVRAVLYPNKASNYDLVFMQTMKAHAAKFEAKTCYAGVGLGHGSDFKKPAIKNEPYGLVYQGIQEIL
;
A
#
# COMPACT_ATOMS: atom_id res chain seq x y z
N MET A 1 -7.58 28.72 -11.09
CA MET A 1 -7.89 27.57 -10.21
C MET A 1 -6.68 27.26 -9.34
N ILE A 2 -6.87 27.16 -8.05
CA ILE A 2 -5.76 26.88 -7.12
C ILE A 2 -5.50 25.37 -7.10
N PRO A 3 -4.27 24.92 -7.38
CA PRO A 3 -3.94 23.52 -7.27
C PRO A 3 -4.17 23.00 -5.85
N GLN A 4 -4.78 21.83 -5.74
CA GLN A 4 -5.08 21.21 -4.44
C GLN A 4 -4.29 19.92 -4.27
N PRO A 5 -3.44 19.82 -3.23
CA PRO A 5 -2.78 18.56 -2.90
C PRO A 5 -3.80 17.49 -2.57
N LEU A 6 -3.47 16.23 -2.88
CA LEU A 6 -4.28 15.10 -2.46
C LEU A 6 -4.32 15.02 -0.93
N THR A 7 -5.50 14.72 -0.40
CA THR A 7 -5.65 14.46 1.04
C THR A 7 -5.03 13.12 1.41
N GLU A 8 -4.87 12.87 2.71
CA GLU A 8 -4.36 11.58 3.19
C GLU A 8 -5.22 10.41 2.70
N GLN A 9 -6.55 10.56 2.76
CA GLN A 9 -7.46 9.52 2.27
C GLN A 9 -7.34 9.32 0.75
N GLU A 10 -7.20 10.40 -0.01
CA GLU A 10 -7.03 10.32 -1.45
C GLU A 10 -5.70 9.65 -1.84
N LEU A 11 -4.62 9.96 -1.13
CA LEU A 11 -3.33 9.28 -1.32
C LEU A 11 -3.44 7.79 -1.01
N HIS A 12 -4.13 7.46 0.07
CA HIS A 12 -4.35 6.07 0.46
C HIS A 12 -5.18 5.32 -0.60
N ASN A 13 -6.23 5.94 -1.11
CA ASN A 13 -7.05 5.33 -2.16
C ASN A 13 -6.24 5.09 -3.44
N LEU A 14 -5.38 6.03 -3.81
CA LEU A 14 -4.50 5.86 -4.96
C LEU A 14 -3.52 4.71 -4.74
N ALA A 15 -2.90 4.64 -3.56
CA ALA A 15 -2.01 3.54 -3.20
C ALA A 15 -2.74 2.19 -3.25
N MET A 16 -3.98 2.13 -2.73
CA MET A 16 -4.81 0.93 -2.78
C MET A 16 -5.07 0.47 -4.21
N ASN A 17 -5.39 1.39 -5.11
CA ASN A 17 -5.63 1.07 -6.52
C ASN A 17 -4.38 0.50 -7.19
N ILE A 18 -3.23 1.10 -6.93
CA ILE A 18 -1.95 0.65 -7.49
C ILE A 18 -1.61 -0.76 -7.01
N VAL A 19 -1.70 -0.99 -5.70
CA VAL A 19 -1.41 -2.30 -5.12
C VAL A 19 -2.43 -3.34 -5.56
N GLY A 20 -3.72 -2.97 -5.62
CA GLY A 20 -4.78 -3.87 -6.07
C GLY A 20 -4.58 -4.35 -7.50
N GLU A 21 -4.20 -3.45 -8.40
CA GLU A 21 -3.89 -3.80 -9.78
C GLU A 21 -2.68 -4.74 -9.87
N ASP A 22 -1.65 -4.48 -9.07
CA ASP A 22 -0.47 -5.34 -9.02
C ASP A 22 -0.83 -6.74 -8.53
N LEU A 23 -1.57 -6.86 -7.43
CA LEU A 23 -2.00 -8.15 -6.89
C LEU A 23 -2.83 -8.92 -7.92
N GLN A 24 -3.76 -8.25 -8.57
CA GLN A 24 -4.60 -8.86 -9.59
C GLN A 24 -3.77 -9.36 -10.77
N SER A 25 -2.79 -8.57 -11.22
CA SER A 25 -1.91 -8.95 -12.31
C SER A 25 -1.05 -10.16 -11.98
N GLN A 26 -0.75 -10.39 -10.70
CA GLN A 26 0.03 -11.53 -10.23
C GLN A 26 -0.83 -12.77 -9.96
N GLY A 27 -2.13 -12.70 -10.16
CA GLY A 27 -3.03 -13.84 -9.99
C GLY A 27 -3.59 -14.00 -8.59
N PHE A 28 -3.51 -12.98 -7.74
CA PHE A 28 -4.15 -13.03 -6.43
C PHE A 28 -5.67 -12.90 -6.57
N GLU A 29 -6.39 -13.67 -5.76
CA GLU A 29 -7.83 -13.55 -5.60
C GLU A 29 -8.11 -12.75 -4.34
N PHE A 30 -8.95 -11.71 -4.42
CA PHE A 30 -9.30 -10.90 -3.26
C PHE A 30 -10.37 -11.59 -2.42
N LEU A 31 -10.04 -11.83 -1.14
CA LEU A 31 -10.99 -12.36 -0.17
C LEU A 31 -11.66 -11.23 0.62
N ALA A 32 -10.92 -10.15 0.88
CA ALA A 32 -11.43 -8.97 1.55
C ALA A 32 -10.62 -7.75 1.15
N ILE A 33 -11.26 -6.60 1.04
CA ILE A 33 -10.63 -5.31 0.74
C ILE A 33 -11.16 -4.28 1.72
N ASN A 34 -10.27 -3.53 2.35
CA ASN A 34 -10.65 -2.45 3.25
C ASN A 34 -9.80 -1.20 2.94
N SER A 35 -10.44 -0.19 2.37
CA SER A 35 -9.77 1.06 1.98
C SER A 35 -9.83 2.14 3.06
N THR A 36 -10.41 1.85 4.23
CA THR A 36 -10.45 2.80 5.34
C THR A 36 -9.05 3.01 5.90
N LEU A 37 -8.66 4.27 6.10
CA LEU A 37 -7.36 4.60 6.71
C LEU A 37 -7.17 3.88 8.03
N LYS A 38 -5.96 3.33 8.22
CA LYS A 38 -5.52 2.67 9.46
C LYS A 38 -6.34 1.43 9.85
N LYS A 39 -7.14 0.90 8.95
CA LYS A 39 -7.84 -0.38 9.15
C LYS A 39 -7.06 -1.50 8.45
N ASN A 40 -6.27 -2.22 9.21
CA ASN A 40 -5.36 -3.25 8.70
C ASN A 40 -5.93 -4.65 8.88
N PRO A 41 -5.66 -5.57 7.96
CA PRO A 41 -4.97 -5.37 6.68
C PRO A 41 -5.89 -4.72 5.64
N GLN A 42 -5.30 -4.05 4.65
CA GLN A 42 -6.05 -3.45 3.55
C GLN A 42 -6.54 -4.49 2.56
N PHE A 43 -5.73 -5.51 2.31
CA PHE A 43 -6.14 -6.65 1.48
C PHE A 43 -5.95 -7.96 2.22
N VAL A 44 -6.92 -8.86 2.06
CA VAL A 44 -6.74 -10.28 2.33
C VAL A 44 -6.86 -10.97 0.99
N ALA A 45 -5.80 -11.62 0.54
CA ALA A 45 -5.73 -12.18 -0.81
C ALA A 45 -5.24 -13.62 -0.78
N LEU A 46 -5.66 -14.38 -1.79
CA LEU A 46 -5.34 -15.80 -1.90
C LEU A 46 -4.57 -16.06 -3.18
N LYS A 47 -3.49 -16.80 -3.07
CA LYS A 47 -2.73 -17.29 -4.22
C LYS A 47 -2.08 -18.63 -3.88
N ASP A 48 -2.23 -19.59 -4.79
CA ASP A 48 -1.65 -20.93 -4.63
C ASP A 48 -2.02 -21.55 -3.28
N LYS A 49 -3.28 -21.38 -2.85
CA LYS A 49 -3.84 -21.90 -1.58
C LYS A 49 -3.26 -21.26 -0.33
N ILE A 50 -2.51 -20.16 -0.49
CA ILE A 50 -1.92 -19.43 0.63
C ILE A 50 -2.64 -18.08 0.78
N VAL A 51 -3.03 -17.74 2.01
CA VAL A 51 -3.65 -16.46 2.33
C VAL A 51 -2.56 -15.46 2.70
N TYR A 52 -2.70 -14.24 2.17
CA TYR A 52 -1.79 -13.13 2.42
C TYR A 52 -2.57 -11.95 3.00
N PHE A 53 -2.05 -11.39 4.09
CA PHE A 53 -2.52 -10.12 4.64
C PHE A 53 -1.58 -9.04 4.12
N VAL A 54 -2.10 -8.08 3.35
CA VAL A 54 -1.30 -7.04 2.71
C VAL A 54 -1.58 -5.70 3.37
N ILE A 55 -0.53 -5.09 3.90
CA ILE A 55 -0.57 -3.78 4.53
C ILE A 55 -0.12 -2.75 3.49
N VAL A 56 -1.00 -1.83 3.12
CA VAL A 56 -0.72 -0.78 2.13
C VAL A 56 -0.43 0.53 2.84
N ARG A 57 0.63 1.21 2.43
CA ARG A 57 0.98 2.54 2.94
C ARG A 57 1.33 3.47 1.79
N ALA A 58 0.68 4.63 1.76
CA ALA A 58 1.10 5.75 0.92
C ALA A 58 2.24 6.47 1.64
N VAL A 59 3.36 6.68 0.95
CA VAL A 59 4.57 7.23 1.54
C VAL A 59 4.96 8.48 0.77
N LEU A 60 5.25 9.56 1.51
CA LEU A 60 5.62 10.85 0.93
C LEU A 60 7.07 11.19 1.25
N TYR A 61 7.73 11.93 0.33
CA TYR A 61 9.06 12.46 0.55
C TYR A 61 9.11 13.22 1.90
N PRO A 62 10.16 13.11 2.70
CA PRO A 62 11.42 12.41 2.43
C PRO A 62 11.45 10.92 2.82
N ASN A 63 10.35 10.35 3.25
CA ASN A 63 10.30 8.95 3.63
C ASN A 63 10.42 8.07 2.38
N LYS A 64 11.03 6.90 2.54
CA LYS A 64 11.19 5.94 1.45
C LYS A 64 10.07 4.91 1.48
N ALA A 65 9.50 4.61 0.32
CA ALA A 65 8.40 3.65 0.20
C ALA A 65 8.77 2.27 0.77
N SER A 66 10.02 1.86 0.62
CA SER A 66 10.51 0.55 1.09
C SER A 66 10.75 0.49 2.59
N ASN A 67 10.75 1.63 3.29
CA ASN A 67 10.98 1.65 4.74
C ASN A 67 9.64 1.52 5.47
N TYR A 68 9.48 0.45 6.22
CA TYR A 68 8.28 0.21 7.00
C TYR A 68 8.60 0.16 8.49
N ASP A 69 7.57 0.35 9.32
CA ASP A 69 7.68 0.22 10.75
C ASP A 69 7.84 -1.27 11.09
N LEU A 70 9.07 -1.66 11.45
CA LEU A 70 9.38 -3.06 11.71
C LEU A 70 8.56 -3.63 12.87
N VAL A 71 8.44 -2.86 13.97
CA VAL A 71 7.69 -3.33 15.14
C VAL A 71 6.23 -3.56 14.79
N PHE A 72 5.63 -2.60 14.08
CA PHE A 72 4.24 -2.73 13.64
C PHE A 72 4.07 -3.95 12.72
N MET A 73 4.96 -4.12 11.73
CA MET A 73 4.85 -5.24 10.80
C MET A 73 5.06 -6.59 11.47
N GLN A 74 5.92 -6.68 12.48
CA GLN A 74 6.07 -7.91 13.27
C GLN A 74 4.80 -8.21 14.08
N THR A 75 4.13 -7.18 14.59
CA THR A 75 2.84 -7.33 15.27
C THR A 75 1.78 -7.86 14.30
N MET A 76 1.73 -7.31 13.10
CA MET A 76 0.80 -7.76 12.07
C MET A 76 1.10 -9.20 11.64
N LYS A 77 2.37 -9.56 11.54
CA LYS A 77 2.78 -10.93 11.22
C LYS A 77 2.30 -11.91 12.27
N ALA A 78 2.46 -11.57 13.55
CA ALA A 78 1.99 -12.42 14.64
C ALA A 78 0.46 -12.58 14.59
N HIS A 79 -0.27 -11.52 14.26
CA HIS A 79 -1.71 -11.56 14.09
C HIS A 79 -2.11 -12.46 12.91
N ALA A 80 -1.48 -12.27 11.75
CA ALA A 80 -1.77 -13.07 10.56
C ALA A 80 -1.47 -14.56 10.76
N ALA A 81 -0.45 -14.88 11.52
CA ALA A 81 -0.08 -16.27 11.82
C ALA A 81 -1.22 -17.06 12.50
N LYS A 82 -2.07 -16.38 13.26
CA LYS A 82 -3.24 -16.99 13.90
C LYS A 82 -4.27 -17.50 12.88
N PHE A 83 -4.21 -16.97 11.66
CA PHE A 83 -5.07 -17.36 10.54
C PHE A 83 -4.32 -18.16 9.48
N GLU A 84 -3.12 -18.63 9.82
CA GLU A 84 -2.23 -19.33 8.89
C GLU A 84 -1.94 -18.50 7.63
N ALA A 85 -1.90 -17.18 7.77
CA ALA A 85 -1.66 -16.24 6.69
C ALA A 85 -0.25 -15.69 6.73
N LYS A 86 0.28 -15.37 5.55
CA LYS A 86 1.53 -14.62 5.42
C LYS A 86 1.23 -13.13 5.45
N THR A 87 2.23 -12.33 5.82
CA THR A 87 2.09 -10.88 5.91
C THR A 87 2.99 -10.22 4.88
N CYS A 88 2.44 -9.26 4.14
CA CYS A 88 3.17 -8.49 3.16
C CYS A 88 3.02 -6.99 3.42
N TYR A 89 4.05 -6.24 3.09
CA TYR A 89 4.04 -4.79 3.09
C TYR A 89 4.06 -4.28 1.66
N ALA A 90 3.24 -3.29 1.37
CA ALA A 90 3.20 -2.63 0.06
C ALA A 90 3.30 -1.12 0.28
N GLY A 91 4.50 -0.58 0.16
CA GLY A 91 4.78 0.85 0.28
C GLY A 91 4.70 1.51 -1.08
N VAL A 92 3.88 2.55 -1.22
CA VAL A 92 3.67 3.28 -2.46
C VAL A 92 4.12 4.71 -2.25
N GLY A 93 5.27 5.07 -2.82
CA GLY A 93 5.79 6.43 -2.79
C GLY A 93 5.05 7.30 -3.80
N LEU A 94 4.50 8.40 -3.34
CA LEU A 94 3.72 9.32 -4.18
C LEU A 94 4.24 10.74 -4.04
N GLY A 95 4.27 11.48 -5.15
CA GLY A 95 4.70 12.85 -5.17
C GLY A 95 4.22 13.58 -6.43
N HIS A 96 4.63 14.83 -6.56
CA HIS A 96 4.30 15.64 -7.73
C HIS A 96 4.95 15.04 -8.98
N GLY A 97 4.25 15.08 -10.10
CA GLY A 97 4.73 14.48 -11.35
C GLY A 97 6.01 15.08 -11.90
N SER A 98 6.29 16.36 -11.63
CA SER A 98 7.50 17.04 -12.10
C SER A 98 8.55 17.24 -11.01
N ASP A 99 8.16 17.17 -9.71
CA ASP A 99 9.09 17.30 -8.59
C ASP A 99 8.59 16.43 -7.43
N PHE A 100 9.15 15.23 -7.31
CA PHE A 100 8.72 14.25 -6.32
C PHE A 100 8.80 14.74 -4.88
N LYS A 101 9.59 15.77 -4.60
CA LYS A 101 9.70 16.37 -3.26
C LYS A 101 8.46 17.17 -2.88
N LYS A 102 7.65 17.55 -3.86
CA LYS A 102 6.41 18.29 -3.64
C LYS A 102 5.23 17.34 -3.61
N PRO A 103 4.10 17.74 -2.99
CA PRO A 103 2.93 16.87 -2.91
C PRO A 103 2.29 16.64 -4.27
N ALA A 104 1.68 15.47 -4.43
CA ALA A 104 0.85 15.17 -5.60
C ALA A 104 -0.37 16.07 -5.61
N ILE A 105 -0.76 16.52 -6.79
CA ILE A 105 -1.87 17.47 -7.00
C ILE A 105 -3.07 16.73 -7.60
N LYS A 106 -4.25 17.06 -7.11
CA LYS A 106 -5.50 16.47 -7.55
C LYS A 106 -5.72 16.72 -9.05
N ASN A 107 -6.08 15.66 -9.77
CA ASN A 107 -6.34 15.68 -11.22
C ASN A 107 -5.13 16.01 -12.08
N GLU A 108 -3.92 15.88 -11.56
CA GLU A 108 -2.68 16.09 -12.31
C GLU A 108 -1.83 14.80 -12.28
N PRO A 109 -0.91 14.66 -13.25
CA PRO A 109 0.03 13.54 -13.21
C PRO A 109 0.81 13.50 -11.89
N TYR A 110 1.08 12.31 -11.38
CA TYR A 110 1.81 12.14 -10.12
C TYR A 110 3.08 11.31 -10.34
N GLY A 111 4.05 11.47 -9.44
CA GLY A 111 5.23 10.63 -9.38
C GLY A 111 4.98 9.40 -8.53
N LEU A 112 5.53 8.26 -8.93
CA LEU A 112 5.29 6.97 -8.30
C LEU A 112 6.60 6.23 -8.08
N VAL A 113 6.77 5.72 -6.84
CA VAL A 113 7.84 4.76 -6.51
C VAL A 113 7.18 3.56 -5.84
N TYR A 114 7.12 2.43 -6.56
CA TYR A 114 6.52 1.22 -6.05
C TYR A 114 7.30 0.01 -6.57
N GLN A 115 7.75 -0.85 -5.68
CA GLN A 115 8.59 -2.00 -6.00
C GLN A 115 7.88 -3.35 -5.80
N GLY A 116 6.57 -3.33 -5.69
CA GLY A 116 5.78 -4.52 -5.46
C GLY A 116 5.59 -4.82 -3.97
N ILE A 117 4.89 -5.91 -3.68
CA ILE A 117 4.68 -6.36 -2.30
C ILE A 117 5.96 -7.01 -1.77
N GLN A 118 6.16 -6.88 -0.47
CA GLN A 118 7.33 -7.40 0.22
C GLN A 118 6.85 -8.29 1.37
N GLU A 119 7.17 -9.58 1.31
CA GLU A 119 6.80 -10.50 2.39
C GLU A 119 7.63 -10.22 3.64
N ILE A 120 6.98 -10.20 4.79
CA ILE A 120 7.63 -10.01 6.09
C ILE A 120 8.00 -11.38 6.63
N LEU A 121 9.29 -11.63 6.69
CA LEU A 121 9.85 -12.94 7.11
C LEU A 121 10.19 -13.00 8.60
#